data_1efda4ecd33e2beaffe2310d5a895d11
#
_entry.id   1efda4ecd33e2beaffe2310d5a895d11
#
_cell.length_a   1.000
_cell.length_b   1.000
_cell.length_c   1.000
_cell.angle_alpha   90.00
_cell.angle_beta   90.00
_cell.angle_gamma   90.00
#
_symmetry.space_group_name_H-M   'P 1'
#
loop_
_entity.id
_entity.type
_entity.pdbx_description
1 polymer ?
#
loop_
_entity_poly.entity_id
_entity_poly.type
_entity_poly.pdbx_seq_one_letter_code
_entity_poly.pdbx_strand_id
1 'polypeptide(L)'
;MEEPNINSNSHLEQEQEDFFDYIESENVKKINEILDHNYQIWLYRSKENDNSTVLHISVFKKSYAITEKIINYVEEKNKEGLITFINEKNEQGVTAIHYASFRGNVEIIKLLEKKGANIYEITKRKLNIFHYACQGNRPNSIMYFYLQFKKNNDSRGLQLIKEQDSGKSTPLHWAAYSNAEDALLYLINLDFFNDANEKQEYIDKKDGQGYTALHLSTTSKSPRIVMKLLQNGATPDIGDKKGKTPLDLAISKKQFEIVEILRNNQNCQICNVKAPVKQIKKSIKNILLVFFVQFLTTFILFISVISNAFDTGENGKNILYSILFIIYLISLFLFFLIYIILLIRDPGIIQPESEQKLEQLLSENKDLIKYCYKCFVLKTKNSKHCIICNKCYDNFDHHCYWINKCVAGRNYSLFLSFLIETFLYLGIVLTIAILGLVHSFNGDDHIFHFFYNFHSKNVITKNVTNQKAMNIALSIIMILINLFFLIPETLLLILHIRVCHSNYKEMSRSQKNKKRKQNPTLIETSLMNETNIDSEINE
;
A
#
# COMPACT_ATOMS: atom_id res chain seq x y z
N MET A 1 -29.79 -62.46 31.46
CA MET A 1 -29.85 -61.24 30.65
C MET A 1 -29.34 -60.12 31.55
N GLU A 2 -28.09 -59.78 31.41
CA GLU A 2 -27.50 -58.65 32.16
C GLU A 2 -27.97 -57.37 31.46
N GLU A 3 -28.60 -56.47 32.25
CA GLU A 3 -28.94 -55.14 31.77
C GLU A 3 -27.68 -54.36 31.41
N PRO A 4 -27.61 -53.66 30.26
CA PRO A 4 -26.45 -52.86 29.91
C PRO A 4 -26.26 -51.74 30.95
N ASN A 5 -25.06 -51.69 31.50
CA ASN A 5 -24.62 -50.79 32.57
C ASN A 5 -24.72 -49.32 32.11
N ILE A 6 -25.86 -48.66 32.42
CA ILE A 6 -26.18 -47.29 32.03
C ILE A 6 -25.14 -46.29 32.60
N ASN A 7 -24.50 -46.63 33.73
CA ASN A 7 -23.50 -45.79 34.37
C ASN A 7 -22.15 -45.70 33.63
N SER A 8 -21.80 -46.70 32.83
CA SER A 8 -20.53 -46.69 32.09
C SER A 8 -20.55 -45.74 30.88
N ASN A 9 -21.70 -45.58 30.23
CA ASN A 9 -21.83 -44.68 29.06
C ASN A 9 -21.84 -43.20 29.46
N SER A 10 -22.45 -42.85 30.58
CA SER A 10 -22.47 -41.45 31.08
C SER A 10 -21.08 -40.96 31.50
N HIS A 11 -20.27 -41.83 32.08
CA HIS A 11 -18.89 -41.48 32.48
C HIS A 11 -17.98 -41.29 31.27
N LEU A 12 -18.16 -42.10 30.24
CA LEU A 12 -17.39 -41.99 28.99
C LEU A 12 -17.74 -40.71 28.18
N GLU A 13 -19.04 -40.34 28.17
CA GLU A 13 -19.48 -39.11 27.54
C GLU A 13 -18.90 -37.86 28.27
N GLN A 14 -18.89 -37.89 29.60
CA GLN A 14 -18.31 -36.80 30.41
C GLN A 14 -16.80 -36.65 30.15
N GLU A 15 -16.04 -37.76 30.11
CA GLU A 15 -14.61 -37.72 29.80
C GLU A 15 -14.32 -37.19 28.38
N GLN A 16 -15.19 -37.47 27.42
CA GLN A 16 -15.06 -36.88 26.08
C GLN A 16 -15.26 -35.37 26.09
N GLU A 17 -16.30 -34.88 26.76
CA GLU A 17 -16.57 -33.45 26.90
C GLU A 17 -15.42 -32.75 27.63
N ASP A 18 -14.94 -33.29 28.74
CA ASP A 18 -13.80 -32.77 29.48
C ASP A 18 -12.54 -32.70 28.61
N PHE A 19 -12.33 -33.67 27.72
CA PHE A 19 -11.18 -33.65 26.79
C PHE A 19 -11.25 -32.51 25.78
N PHE A 20 -12.43 -32.22 25.24
CA PHE A 20 -12.63 -31.06 24.38
C PHE A 20 -12.39 -29.75 25.14
N ASP A 21 -12.86 -29.63 26.39
CA ASP A 21 -12.62 -28.47 27.24
C ASP A 21 -11.12 -28.27 27.54
N TYR A 22 -10.37 -29.36 27.76
CA TYR A 22 -8.91 -29.27 27.94
C TYR A 22 -8.18 -28.85 26.69
N ILE A 23 -8.64 -29.25 25.50
CA ILE A 23 -8.10 -28.76 24.22
C ILE A 23 -8.46 -27.26 24.06
N GLU A 24 -9.69 -26.89 24.38
CA GLU A 24 -10.16 -25.50 24.28
C GLU A 24 -9.44 -24.56 25.25
N SER A 25 -9.12 -25.03 26.44
CA SER A 25 -8.36 -24.27 27.47
C SER A 25 -6.84 -24.41 27.31
N GLU A 26 -6.36 -25.16 26.32
CA GLU A 26 -4.94 -25.48 26.10
C GLU A 26 -4.25 -26.11 27.32
N ASN A 27 -4.96 -26.91 28.11
CA ASN A 27 -4.43 -27.56 29.29
C ASN A 27 -3.63 -28.82 28.97
N VAL A 28 -2.36 -28.61 28.56
CA VAL A 28 -1.45 -29.69 28.13
C VAL A 28 -1.27 -30.77 29.18
N LYS A 29 -1.31 -30.45 30.48
CA LYS A 29 -1.16 -31.47 31.55
C LYS A 29 -2.33 -32.45 31.54
N LYS A 30 -3.57 -31.96 31.50
CA LYS A 30 -4.77 -32.78 31.46
C LYS A 30 -4.90 -33.57 30.17
N ILE A 31 -4.51 -32.96 29.04
CA ILE A 31 -4.44 -33.67 27.75
C ILE A 31 -3.48 -34.86 27.85
N ASN A 32 -2.31 -34.70 28.48
CA ASN A 32 -1.36 -35.79 28.68
C ASN A 32 -1.94 -36.91 29.54
N GLU A 33 -2.55 -36.58 30.67
CA GLU A 33 -3.19 -37.57 31.56
C GLU A 33 -4.17 -38.46 30.78
N ILE A 34 -5.01 -37.88 29.91
CA ILE A 34 -5.96 -38.64 29.07
C ILE A 34 -5.22 -39.51 28.05
N LEU A 35 -4.21 -38.96 27.37
CA LEU A 35 -3.45 -39.72 26.39
C LEU A 35 -2.69 -40.91 27.01
N ASP A 36 -2.22 -40.78 28.25
CA ASP A 36 -1.53 -41.85 28.98
C ASP A 36 -2.43 -43.02 29.34
N HIS A 37 -3.76 -42.80 29.43
CA HIS A 37 -4.74 -43.84 29.72
C HIS A 37 -5.18 -44.71 28.52
N ASN A 38 -4.54 -44.56 27.35
CA ASN A 38 -4.83 -45.36 26.13
C ASN A 38 -6.24 -45.26 25.57
N TYR A 39 -6.89 -44.12 25.73
CA TYR A 39 -8.24 -43.89 25.17
C TYR A 39 -8.25 -43.83 23.65
N GLN A 40 -9.35 -44.27 23.03
CA GLN A 40 -9.54 -44.21 21.57
C GLN A 40 -10.02 -42.80 21.16
N ILE A 41 -9.21 -41.82 21.38
CA ILE A 41 -9.54 -40.38 21.15
C ILE A 41 -9.95 -40.05 19.72
N TRP A 42 -9.54 -40.89 18.74
CA TRP A 42 -9.95 -40.74 17.33
C TRP A 42 -11.44 -41.02 17.11
N LEU A 43 -12.14 -41.60 18.10
CA LEU A 43 -13.58 -41.81 18.07
C LEU A 43 -14.35 -40.67 18.73
N TYR A 44 -13.69 -39.79 19.45
CA TYR A 44 -14.33 -38.72 20.18
C TYR A 44 -14.95 -37.68 19.23
N ARG A 45 -16.20 -37.29 19.53
CA ARG A 45 -16.98 -36.31 18.76
C ARG A 45 -17.62 -35.28 19.68
N SER A 46 -17.43 -34.00 19.37
CA SER A 46 -18.09 -32.91 20.08
C SER A 46 -19.47 -32.67 19.50
N LYS A 47 -20.53 -33.01 20.27
CA LYS A 47 -21.93 -32.79 19.87
C LYS A 47 -22.23 -31.28 19.67
N GLU A 48 -21.60 -30.43 20.45
CA GLU A 48 -21.78 -28.98 20.39
C GLU A 48 -21.13 -28.34 19.14
N ASN A 49 -20.13 -28.98 18.56
CA ASN A 49 -19.35 -28.48 17.44
C ASN A 49 -19.55 -29.33 16.16
N ASP A 50 -20.80 -29.54 15.72
CA ASP A 50 -21.16 -30.26 14.50
C ASP A 50 -20.50 -31.66 14.39
N ASN A 51 -20.42 -32.42 15.47
CA ASN A 51 -19.72 -33.71 15.56
C ASN A 51 -18.25 -33.64 15.11
N SER A 52 -17.58 -32.52 15.44
CA SER A 52 -16.17 -32.33 15.15
C SER A 52 -15.28 -33.27 15.99
N THR A 53 -14.20 -33.78 15.40
CA THR A 53 -13.20 -34.61 16.10
C THR A 53 -12.29 -33.73 16.97
N VAL A 54 -11.54 -34.36 17.86
CA VAL A 54 -10.47 -33.72 18.65
C VAL A 54 -9.44 -33.00 17.77
N LEU A 55 -9.18 -33.54 16.54
CA LEU A 55 -8.30 -32.90 15.58
C LEU A 55 -8.89 -31.58 15.03
N HIS A 56 -10.19 -31.56 14.72
CA HIS A 56 -10.86 -30.35 14.26
C HIS A 56 -10.74 -29.22 15.31
N ILE A 57 -10.99 -29.52 16.57
CA ILE A 57 -10.96 -28.54 17.66
C ILE A 57 -9.54 -28.05 17.92
N SER A 58 -8.55 -28.95 17.99
CA SER A 58 -7.13 -28.55 18.21
C SER A 58 -6.60 -27.65 17.10
N VAL A 59 -6.93 -27.94 15.84
CA VAL A 59 -6.59 -27.12 14.69
C VAL A 59 -7.32 -25.78 14.73
N PHE A 60 -8.62 -25.78 15.08
CA PHE A 60 -9.39 -24.55 15.19
C PHE A 60 -8.84 -23.63 16.30
N LYS A 61 -8.36 -24.16 17.41
CA LYS A 61 -7.67 -23.39 18.48
C LYS A 61 -6.28 -22.89 18.06
N LYS A 62 -5.74 -23.37 16.93
CA LYS A 62 -4.44 -22.97 16.38
C LYS A 62 -3.24 -23.44 17.21
N SER A 63 -3.40 -24.42 18.07
CA SER A 63 -2.32 -24.97 18.88
C SER A 63 -1.54 -26.04 18.13
N TYR A 64 -0.37 -25.69 17.62
CA TYR A 64 0.50 -26.64 16.91
C TYR A 64 0.90 -27.80 17.81
N ALA A 65 1.35 -27.52 19.04
CA ALA A 65 1.83 -28.54 19.97
C ALA A 65 0.77 -29.58 20.32
N ILE A 66 -0.49 -29.15 20.57
CA ILE A 66 -1.61 -30.04 20.87
C ILE A 66 -1.97 -30.86 19.61
N THR A 67 -2.08 -30.18 18.45
CA THR A 67 -2.40 -30.83 17.18
C THR A 67 -1.37 -31.90 16.81
N GLU A 68 -0.08 -31.59 16.91
CA GLU A 68 1.02 -32.54 16.65
C GLU A 68 0.97 -33.72 17.63
N LYS A 69 0.72 -33.47 18.90
CA LYS A 69 0.62 -34.50 19.91
C LYS A 69 -0.56 -35.47 19.65
N ILE A 70 -1.73 -34.95 19.33
CA ILE A 70 -2.90 -35.77 18.98
C ILE A 70 -2.61 -36.64 17.75
N ILE A 71 -2.01 -36.06 16.71
CA ILE A 71 -1.67 -36.79 15.49
C ILE A 71 -0.64 -37.90 15.78
N ASN A 72 0.42 -37.57 16.53
CA ASN A 72 1.45 -38.56 16.86
C ASN A 72 0.90 -39.70 17.74
N TYR A 73 0.02 -39.37 18.69
CA TYR A 73 -0.68 -40.37 19.50
C TYR A 73 -1.52 -41.34 18.65
N VAL A 74 -2.31 -40.79 17.71
CA VAL A 74 -3.12 -41.62 16.81
C VAL A 74 -2.22 -42.43 15.86
N GLU A 75 -1.11 -41.87 15.38
CA GLU A 75 -0.13 -42.60 14.55
C GLU A 75 0.49 -43.79 15.29
N GLU A 76 0.75 -43.66 16.61
CA GLU A 76 1.27 -44.72 17.45
C GLU A 76 0.22 -45.82 17.73
N LYS A 77 -0.99 -45.42 18.10
CA LYS A 77 -2.03 -46.33 18.58
C LYS A 77 -2.92 -46.90 17.48
N ASN A 78 -3.12 -46.17 16.38
CA ASN A 78 -3.98 -46.54 15.26
C ASN A 78 -3.38 -46.09 13.92
N LYS A 79 -2.24 -46.65 13.57
CA LYS A 79 -1.51 -46.28 12.36
C LYS A 79 -2.31 -46.46 11.06
N GLU A 80 -3.08 -47.56 10.97
CA GLU A 80 -3.92 -47.85 9.79
C GLU A 80 -5.08 -46.85 9.65
N GLY A 81 -5.64 -46.41 10.76
CA GLY A 81 -6.74 -45.43 10.80
C GLY A 81 -6.30 -43.96 10.71
N LEU A 82 -4.98 -43.69 10.72
CA LEU A 82 -4.47 -42.29 10.76
C LEU A 82 -4.97 -41.46 9.59
N ILE A 83 -4.87 -41.95 8.36
CA ILE A 83 -5.28 -41.20 7.15
C ILE A 83 -6.79 -40.93 7.18
N THR A 84 -7.58 -41.89 7.64
CA THR A 84 -9.03 -41.72 7.80
C THR A 84 -9.34 -40.66 8.84
N PHE A 85 -8.67 -40.68 10.01
CA PHE A 85 -8.83 -39.72 11.07
C PHE A 85 -8.46 -38.28 10.62
N ILE A 86 -7.37 -38.11 9.88
CA ILE A 86 -6.93 -36.80 9.37
C ILE A 86 -7.93 -36.22 8.37
N ASN A 87 -8.55 -37.04 7.55
CA ASN A 87 -9.50 -36.63 6.51
C ASN A 87 -10.97 -36.75 6.95
N GLU A 88 -11.20 -37.01 8.21
CA GLU A 88 -12.54 -37.17 8.73
C GLU A 88 -13.35 -35.88 8.58
N LYS A 89 -14.63 -36.03 8.25
CA LYS A 89 -15.57 -34.93 8.02
C LYS A 89 -16.52 -34.78 9.21
N ASN A 90 -16.69 -33.58 9.67
CA ASN A 90 -17.77 -33.28 10.62
C ASN A 90 -19.15 -33.27 9.90
N GLU A 91 -20.22 -32.96 10.61
CA GLU A 91 -21.58 -32.90 10.05
C GLU A 91 -21.74 -31.96 8.86
N GLN A 92 -20.96 -30.90 8.79
CA GLN A 92 -20.96 -29.94 7.66
C GLN A 92 -20.07 -30.41 6.50
N GLY A 93 -19.37 -31.54 6.64
CA GLY A 93 -18.38 -32.02 5.69
C GLY A 93 -17.05 -31.30 5.78
N VAL A 94 -16.80 -30.59 6.86
CA VAL A 94 -15.54 -29.86 7.11
C VAL A 94 -14.48 -30.84 7.59
N THR A 95 -13.25 -30.72 7.10
CA THR A 95 -12.08 -31.48 7.56
C THR A 95 -11.12 -30.58 8.31
N ALA A 96 -10.15 -31.13 9.01
CA ALA A 96 -9.14 -30.38 9.75
C ALA A 96 -8.38 -29.36 8.88
N ILE A 97 -8.10 -29.70 7.60
CA ILE A 97 -7.38 -28.79 6.68
C ILE A 97 -8.20 -27.54 6.33
N HIS A 98 -9.53 -27.61 6.30
CA HIS A 98 -10.38 -26.46 6.12
C HIS A 98 -10.25 -25.48 7.31
N TYR A 99 -10.28 -26.00 8.54
CA TYR A 99 -10.06 -25.17 9.73
C TYR A 99 -8.64 -24.60 9.80
N ALA A 100 -7.61 -25.36 9.40
CA ALA A 100 -6.25 -24.87 9.30
C ALA A 100 -6.15 -23.68 8.32
N SER A 101 -6.83 -23.79 7.17
CA SER A 101 -6.92 -22.72 6.17
C SER A 101 -7.61 -21.48 6.72
N PHE A 102 -8.75 -21.66 7.44
CA PHE A 102 -9.49 -20.59 8.10
C PHE A 102 -8.67 -19.87 9.18
N ARG A 103 -7.86 -20.61 9.94
CA ARG A 103 -7.03 -20.06 11.03
C ARG A 103 -5.70 -19.47 10.55
N GLY A 104 -5.26 -19.84 9.35
CA GLY A 104 -4.05 -19.28 8.72
C GLY A 104 -2.72 -19.79 9.29
N ASN A 105 -2.73 -20.92 10.00
CA ASN A 105 -1.52 -21.51 10.56
C ASN A 105 -0.86 -22.45 9.55
N VAL A 106 0.18 -21.96 8.86
CA VAL A 106 0.87 -22.70 7.81
C VAL A 106 1.65 -23.91 8.36
N GLU A 107 2.13 -23.86 9.61
CA GLU A 107 2.80 -25.01 10.24
C GLU A 107 1.83 -26.17 10.43
N ILE A 108 0.61 -25.90 10.90
CA ILE A 108 -0.44 -26.91 11.02
C ILE A 108 -0.86 -27.43 9.64
N ILE A 109 -0.99 -26.54 8.62
CA ILE A 109 -1.30 -26.97 7.25
C ILE A 109 -0.23 -27.96 6.76
N LYS A 110 1.04 -27.64 6.90
CA LYS A 110 2.17 -28.52 6.51
C LYS A 110 2.18 -29.84 7.27
N LEU A 111 1.88 -29.81 8.57
CA LEU A 111 1.80 -31.01 9.38
C LEU A 111 0.69 -31.94 8.88
N LEU A 112 -0.51 -31.39 8.61
CA LEU A 112 -1.64 -32.15 8.09
C LEU A 112 -1.34 -32.74 6.69
N GLU A 113 -0.77 -31.95 5.77
CA GLU A 113 -0.37 -32.42 4.43
C GLU A 113 0.67 -33.54 4.53
N LYS A 114 1.71 -33.39 5.37
CA LYS A 114 2.73 -34.42 5.59
C LYS A 114 2.12 -35.73 6.11
N LYS A 115 1.04 -35.65 6.86
CA LYS A 115 0.34 -36.82 7.44
C LYS A 115 -0.82 -37.32 6.56
N GLY A 116 -0.97 -36.81 5.34
CA GLY A 116 -1.90 -37.31 4.32
C GLY A 116 -3.25 -36.60 4.25
N ALA A 117 -3.34 -35.33 4.69
CA ALA A 117 -4.54 -34.54 4.52
C ALA A 117 -4.82 -34.27 3.03
N ASN A 118 -6.06 -34.49 2.60
CA ASN A 118 -6.51 -34.21 1.25
C ASN A 118 -6.91 -32.75 1.10
N ILE A 119 -6.09 -31.97 0.39
CA ILE A 119 -6.29 -30.52 0.17
C ILE A 119 -7.39 -30.22 -0.86
N TYR A 120 -7.87 -31.22 -1.60
CA TYR A 120 -8.95 -31.08 -2.59
C TYR A 120 -10.34 -31.42 -2.03
N GLU A 121 -10.43 -31.70 -0.74
CA GLU A 121 -11.71 -31.94 -0.10
C GLU A 121 -12.63 -30.73 -0.16
N ILE A 122 -13.92 -31.01 -0.31
CA ILE A 122 -14.97 -30.01 -0.29
C ILE A 122 -16.03 -30.35 0.74
N THR A 123 -16.61 -29.36 1.34
CA THR A 123 -17.69 -29.50 2.32
C THR A 123 -19.03 -29.84 1.65
N LYS A 124 -20.09 -30.13 2.44
CA LYS A 124 -21.47 -30.31 1.92
C LYS A 124 -21.96 -29.10 1.11
N ARG A 125 -21.49 -27.88 1.43
CA ARG A 125 -21.75 -26.66 0.66
C ARG A 125 -20.80 -26.44 -0.50
N LYS A 126 -19.95 -27.38 -0.85
CA LYS A 126 -18.90 -27.30 -1.87
C LYS A 126 -17.85 -26.19 -1.58
N LEU A 127 -17.64 -25.87 -0.31
CA LEU A 127 -16.57 -24.96 0.09
C LEU A 127 -15.23 -25.71 0.07
N ASN A 128 -14.20 -25.11 -0.53
CA ASN A 128 -12.82 -25.60 -0.53
C ASN A 128 -11.93 -24.75 0.39
N ILE A 129 -10.65 -25.12 0.48
CA ILE A 129 -9.65 -24.44 1.34
C ILE A 129 -9.53 -22.94 1.09
N PHE A 130 -9.70 -22.44 -0.16
CA PHE A 130 -9.64 -21.01 -0.46
C PHE A 130 -10.86 -20.25 0.05
N HIS A 131 -12.05 -20.86 0.03
CA HIS A 131 -13.24 -20.28 0.63
C HIS A 131 -13.03 -20.04 2.14
N TYR A 132 -12.48 -21.05 2.85
CA TYR A 132 -12.18 -20.95 4.27
C TYR A 132 -11.07 -19.92 4.57
N ALA A 133 -10.00 -19.90 3.79
CA ALA A 133 -8.94 -18.91 3.94
C ALA A 133 -9.47 -17.49 3.76
N CYS A 134 -10.39 -17.28 2.80
CA CYS A 134 -11.04 -15.98 2.55
C CYS A 134 -11.99 -15.59 3.68
N GLN A 135 -12.81 -16.52 4.17
CA GLN A 135 -13.70 -16.29 5.30
C GLN A 135 -12.91 -15.90 6.56
N GLY A 136 -11.74 -16.49 6.78
CA GLY A 136 -10.86 -16.21 7.92
C GLY A 136 -9.96 -14.97 7.75
N ASN A 137 -9.98 -14.30 6.58
CA ASN A 137 -9.01 -13.26 6.20
C ASN A 137 -7.55 -13.73 6.35
N ARG A 138 -7.20 -14.88 5.73
CA ARG A 138 -5.91 -15.53 5.88
C ARG A 138 -5.07 -15.54 4.59
N PRO A 139 -4.38 -14.43 4.27
CA PRO A 139 -3.49 -14.36 3.11
C PRO A 139 -2.36 -15.40 3.16
N ASN A 140 -1.91 -15.81 4.36
CA ASN A 140 -0.89 -16.83 4.53
C ASN A 140 -1.32 -18.17 3.92
N SER A 141 -2.56 -18.63 4.21
CA SER A 141 -3.08 -19.88 3.63
C SER A 141 -3.23 -19.76 2.12
N ILE A 142 -3.78 -18.63 1.64
CA ILE A 142 -3.96 -18.39 0.19
C ILE A 142 -2.61 -18.48 -0.51
N MET A 143 -1.59 -17.77 0.00
CA MET A 143 -0.27 -17.73 -0.61
C MET A 143 0.45 -19.08 -0.53
N TYR A 144 0.32 -19.77 0.60
CA TYR A 144 0.92 -21.10 0.78
C TYR A 144 0.43 -22.09 -0.27
N PHE A 145 -0.89 -22.27 -0.39
CA PHE A 145 -1.47 -23.18 -1.36
C PHE A 145 -1.18 -22.73 -2.80
N TYR A 146 -1.28 -21.44 -3.09
CA TYR A 146 -0.94 -20.91 -4.41
C TYR A 146 0.50 -21.26 -4.82
N LEU A 147 1.49 -21.03 -3.94
CA LEU A 147 2.89 -21.34 -4.22
C LEU A 147 3.12 -22.84 -4.39
N GLN A 148 2.49 -23.67 -3.56
CA GLN A 148 2.57 -25.14 -3.69
C GLN A 148 2.01 -25.61 -5.03
N PHE A 149 0.82 -25.16 -5.41
CA PHE A 149 0.21 -25.54 -6.68
C PHE A 149 1.00 -25.04 -7.89
N LYS A 150 1.52 -23.82 -7.83
CA LYS A 150 2.38 -23.24 -8.87
C LYS A 150 3.67 -24.04 -9.04
N LYS A 151 4.35 -24.36 -7.94
CA LYS A 151 5.60 -25.12 -7.91
C LYS A 151 5.46 -26.53 -8.47
N ASN A 152 4.34 -27.16 -8.17
CA ASN A 152 4.04 -28.52 -8.61
C ASN A 152 3.35 -28.57 -9.98
N ASN A 153 3.14 -27.44 -10.66
CA ASN A 153 2.37 -27.32 -11.89
C ASN A 153 0.96 -27.92 -11.77
N ASP A 154 0.35 -27.80 -10.59
CA ASP A 154 -0.95 -28.38 -10.29
C ASP A 154 -2.08 -27.45 -10.76
N SER A 155 -2.54 -27.67 -11.97
CA SER A 155 -3.64 -26.92 -12.58
C SER A 155 -4.97 -27.11 -11.84
N ARG A 156 -5.22 -28.32 -11.26
CA ARG A 156 -6.43 -28.61 -10.47
C ARG A 156 -6.45 -27.77 -9.20
N GLY A 157 -5.31 -27.71 -8.49
CA GLY A 157 -5.19 -26.89 -7.27
C GLY A 157 -5.38 -25.38 -7.56
N LEU A 158 -4.79 -24.87 -8.65
CA LEU A 158 -5.01 -23.48 -9.07
C LEU A 158 -6.46 -23.19 -9.47
N GLN A 159 -7.19 -24.19 -10.01
CA GLN A 159 -8.60 -24.05 -10.36
C GLN A 159 -9.50 -23.86 -9.12
N LEU A 160 -9.13 -24.39 -7.94
CA LEU A 160 -9.88 -24.20 -6.69
C LEU A 160 -10.09 -22.72 -6.34
N ILE A 161 -9.19 -21.83 -6.78
CA ILE A 161 -9.31 -20.37 -6.56
C ILE A 161 -10.53 -19.80 -7.27
N LYS A 162 -10.95 -20.39 -8.41
CA LYS A 162 -12.06 -19.94 -9.26
C LYS A 162 -13.35 -20.73 -9.03
N GLU A 163 -13.29 -21.83 -8.28
CA GLU A 163 -14.45 -22.69 -8.04
C GLU A 163 -15.55 -21.99 -7.27
N GLN A 164 -16.76 -22.45 -7.51
CA GLN A 164 -17.97 -21.95 -6.90
C GLN A 164 -18.54 -22.95 -5.90
N ASP A 165 -19.00 -22.46 -4.76
CA ASP A 165 -19.75 -23.25 -3.79
C ASP A 165 -21.16 -23.62 -4.29
N SER A 166 -21.95 -24.28 -3.46
CA SER A 166 -23.34 -24.65 -3.79
C SER A 166 -24.24 -23.43 -4.08
N GLY A 167 -23.90 -22.26 -3.55
CA GLY A 167 -24.56 -20.98 -3.81
C GLY A 167 -23.99 -20.24 -5.02
N LYS A 168 -23.10 -20.85 -5.79
CA LYS A 168 -22.32 -20.26 -6.89
C LYS A 168 -21.40 -19.12 -6.45
N SER A 169 -21.07 -19.02 -5.16
CA SER A 169 -20.14 -18.02 -4.65
C SER A 169 -18.70 -18.52 -4.78
N THR A 170 -17.81 -17.68 -5.28
CA THR A 170 -16.36 -17.94 -5.34
C THR A 170 -15.67 -17.56 -4.02
N PRO A 171 -14.40 -17.92 -3.78
CA PRO A 171 -13.63 -17.44 -2.64
C PRO A 171 -13.62 -15.90 -2.53
N LEU A 172 -13.65 -15.16 -3.66
CA LEU A 172 -13.72 -13.71 -3.68
C LEU A 172 -15.04 -13.17 -3.09
N HIS A 173 -16.16 -13.83 -3.36
CA HIS A 173 -17.45 -13.52 -2.76
C HIS A 173 -17.41 -13.66 -1.24
N TRP A 174 -16.81 -14.75 -0.75
CA TRP A 174 -16.63 -15.00 0.68
C TRP A 174 -15.72 -13.95 1.33
N ALA A 175 -14.61 -13.56 0.67
CA ALA A 175 -13.75 -12.49 1.15
C ALA A 175 -14.51 -11.15 1.27
N ALA A 176 -15.32 -10.82 0.26
CA ALA A 176 -16.12 -9.60 0.25
C ALA A 176 -17.22 -9.60 1.34
N TYR A 177 -17.89 -10.75 1.53
CA TYR A 177 -18.93 -10.91 2.55
C TYR A 177 -18.37 -10.84 3.97
N SER A 178 -17.22 -11.48 4.22
CA SER A 178 -16.57 -11.55 5.54
C SER A 178 -15.72 -10.31 5.89
N ASN A 179 -15.74 -9.27 5.07
CA ASN A 179 -14.90 -8.07 5.23
C ASN A 179 -13.39 -8.40 5.28
N ALA A 180 -12.95 -9.40 4.54
CA ALA A 180 -11.60 -9.92 4.52
C ALA A 180 -10.72 -9.16 3.50
N GLU A 181 -10.28 -7.94 3.87
CA GLU A 181 -9.54 -7.04 2.97
C GLU A 181 -8.25 -7.66 2.46
N ASP A 182 -7.44 -8.26 3.34
CA ASP A 182 -6.14 -8.81 2.96
C ASP A 182 -6.30 -10.02 2.04
N ALA A 183 -7.17 -10.97 2.39
CA ALA A 183 -7.46 -12.14 1.56
C ALA A 183 -7.96 -11.74 0.17
N LEU A 184 -8.88 -10.77 0.10
CA LEU A 184 -9.42 -10.23 -1.16
C LEU A 184 -8.31 -9.63 -2.03
N LEU A 185 -7.44 -8.81 -1.44
CA LEU A 185 -6.35 -8.15 -2.17
C LEU A 185 -5.30 -9.16 -2.67
N TYR A 186 -4.97 -10.17 -1.86
CA TYR A 186 -4.07 -11.23 -2.31
C TYR A 186 -4.70 -12.02 -3.46
N LEU A 187 -5.96 -12.49 -3.35
CA LEU A 187 -6.64 -13.21 -4.42
C LEU A 187 -6.63 -12.46 -5.76
N ILE A 188 -7.03 -11.19 -5.76
CA ILE A 188 -7.13 -10.39 -6.99
C ILE A 188 -5.76 -10.14 -7.64
N ASN A 189 -4.66 -10.18 -6.85
CA ASN A 189 -3.33 -9.86 -7.34
C ASN A 189 -2.41 -11.08 -7.49
N LEU A 190 -2.90 -12.31 -7.30
CA LEU A 190 -2.18 -13.52 -7.69
C LEU A 190 -2.00 -13.56 -9.21
N ASP A 191 -0.87 -14.10 -9.64
CA ASP A 191 -0.54 -14.29 -11.05
C ASP A 191 -1.02 -15.66 -11.54
N PHE A 192 -2.34 -15.82 -11.65
CA PHE A 192 -2.98 -17.07 -12.15
C PHE A 192 -4.05 -16.80 -13.22
N PHE A 193 -4.26 -15.53 -13.57
CA PHE A 193 -5.11 -15.13 -14.68
C PHE A 193 -4.29 -15.10 -15.98
N ASN A 194 -4.84 -15.67 -17.05
CA ASN A 194 -4.16 -15.66 -18.35
C ASN A 194 -4.08 -14.26 -18.96
N ASP A 195 -5.12 -13.46 -18.75
CA ASP A 195 -5.21 -12.08 -19.24
C ASP A 195 -6.06 -11.18 -18.33
N ALA A 196 -6.16 -9.90 -18.71
CA ALA A 196 -6.93 -8.91 -17.98
C ALA A 196 -8.44 -9.14 -18.06
N ASN A 197 -8.93 -9.78 -19.12
CA ASN A 197 -10.35 -10.05 -19.32
C ASN A 197 -10.79 -11.17 -18.37
N GLU A 198 -10.02 -12.26 -18.26
CA GLU A 198 -10.29 -13.33 -17.32
C GLU A 198 -10.30 -12.83 -15.87
N LYS A 199 -9.36 -11.94 -15.54
CA LYS A 199 -9.35 -11.27 -14.23
C LYS A 199 -10.62 -10.46 -14.00
N GLN A 200 -11.07 -9.70 -14.99
CA GLN A 200 -12.29 -8.91 -14.91
C GLN A 200 -13.52 -9.79 -14.75
N GLU A 201 -13.62 -10.87 -15.52
CA GLU A 201 -14.71 -11.86 -15.39
C GLU A 201 -14.76 -12.48 -14.00
N TYR A 202 -13.59 -12.78 -13.42
CA TYR A 202 -13.52 -13.32 -12.05
C TYR A 202 -14.00 -12.32 -11.00
N ILE A 203 -13.62 -11.04 -11.12
CA ILE A 203 -14.03 -9.97 -10.19
C ILE A 203 -15.54 -9.71 -10.27
N ASP A 204 -16.09 -9.73 -11.49
CA ASP A 204 -17.50 -9.44 -11.76
C ASP A 204 -18.39 -10.69 -11.78
N LYS A 205 -17.85 -11.86 -11.41
CA LYS A 205 -18.61 -13.10 -11.39
C LYS A 205 -19.82 -13.00 -10.48
N LYS A 206 -20.95 -13.56 -10.92
CA LYS A 206 -22.20 -13.55 -10.17
C LYS A 206 -22.40 -14.84 -9.39
N ASP A 207 -22.89 -14.73 -8.19
CA ASP A 207 -23.33 -15.88 -7.38
C ASP A 207 -24.74 -16.36 -7.79
N GLY A 208 -25.27 -17.31 -7.04
CA GLY A 208 -26.60 -17.88 -7.27
C GLY A 208 -27.77 -16.90 -7.16
N GLN A 209 -27.60 -15.75 -6.52
CA GLN A 209 -28.57 -14.65 -6.44
C GLN A 209 -28.30 -13.54 -7.46
N GLY A 210 -27.26 -13.66 -8.25
CA GLY A 210 -26.79 -12.64 -9.17
C GLY A 210 -25.92 -11.57 -8.52
N TYR A 211 -25.52 -11.75 -7.26
CA TYR A 211 -24.63 -10.82 -6.57
C TYR A 211 -23.19 -11.02 -7.04
N THR A 212 -22.51 -9.90 -7.31
CA THR A 212 -21.06 -9.85 -7.44
C THR A 212 -20.42 -9.65 -6.07
N ALA A 213 -19.10 -9.78 -5.97
CA ALA A 213 -18.36 -9.45 -4.75
C ALA A 213 -18.66 -8.00 -4.27
N LEU A 214 -18.92 -7.06 -5.21
CA LEU A 214 -19.27 -5.67 -4.90
C LEU A 214 -20.66 -5.57 -4.25
N HIS A 215 -21.65 -6.35 -4.67
CA HIS A 215 -22.95 -6.45 -4.00
C HIS A 215 -22.81 -6.97 -2.58
N LEU A 216 -22.02 -8.04 -2.40
CA LEU A 216 -21.80 -8.64 -1.07
C LEU A 216 -21.08 -7.69 -0.11
N SER A 217 -20.08 -6.97 -0.59
CA SER A 217 -19.38 -5.95 0.24
C SER A 217 -20.29 -4.81 0.67
N THR A 218 -21.26 -4.43 -0.19
CA THR A 218 -22.33 -3.48 0.16
C THR A 218 -23.27 -4.10 1.20
N THR A 219 -23.62 -5.38 1.03
CA THR A 219 -24.49 -6.08 1.98
C THR A 219 -23.84 -6.22 3.35
N SER A 220 -22.55 -6.49 3.43
CA SER A 220 -21.78 -6.58 4.68
C SER A 220 -21.37 -5.24 5.28
N LYS A 221 -21.82 -4.12 4.71
CA LYS A 221 -21.53 -2.75 5.17
C LYS A 221 -20.02 -2.44 5.25
N SER A 222 -19.27 -2.83 4.23
CA SER A 222 -17.81 -2.73 4.20
C SER A 222 -17.31 -1.67 3.19
N PRO A 223 -17.26 -0.36 3.55
CA PRO A 223 -16.84 0.70 2.61
C PRO A 223 -15.42 0.48 2.08
N ARG A 224 -14.52 -0.07 2.92
CA ARG A 224 -13.14 -0.38 2.51
C ARG A 224 -13.09 -1.42 1.41
N ILE A 225 -13.85 -2.52 1.54
CA ILE A 225 -13.92 -3.58 0.52
C ILE A 225 -14.54 -3.03 -0.78
N VAL A 226 -15.64 -2.25 -0.69
CA VAL A 226 -16.24 -1.57 -1.84
C VAL A 226 -15.18 -0.77 -2.58
N MET A 227 -14.43 0.08 -1.87
CA MET A 227 -13.37 0.90 -2.46
C MET A 227 -12.26 0.05 -3.09
N LYS A 228 -11.83 -1.04 -2.43
CA LYS A 228 -10.79 -1.94 -2.96
C LYS A 228 -11.24 -2.69 -4.21
N LEU A 229 -12.47 -3.16 -4.25
CA LEU A 229 -13.04 -3.81 -5.44
C LEU A 229 -13.10 -2.84 -6.61
N LEU A 230 -13.62 -1.62 -6.43
CA LEU A 230 -13.65 -0.58 -7.45
C LEU A 230 -12.25 -0.20 -7.95
N GLN A 231 -11.27 -0.05 -7.04
CA GLN A 231 -9.86 0.22 -7.38
C GLN A 231 -9.21 -0.91 -8.18
N ASN A 232 -9.72 -2.13 -8.09
CA ASN A 232 -9.24 -3.30 -8.83
C ASN A 232 -10.12 -3.68 -10.04
N GLY A 233 -11.09 -2.83 -10.39
CA GLY A 233 -11.83 -2.93 -11.64
C GLY A 233 -13.22 -3.52 -11.53
N ALA A 234 -13.76 -3.75 -10.32
CA ALA A 234 -15.14 -4.21 -10.18
C ALA A 234 -16.12 -3.26 -10.86
N THR A 235 -17.04 -3.81 -11.66
CA THR A 235 -18.03 -3.04 -12.41
C THR A 235 -19.22 -2.67 -11.51
N PRO A 236 -19.49 -1.37 -11.27
CA PRO A 236 -20.51 -0.94 -10.31
C PRO A 236 -21.94 -1.06 -10.83
N ASP A 237 -22.13 -1.15 -12.14
CA ASP A 237 -23.44 -1.07 -12.81
C ASP A 237 -24.07 -2.45 -13.08
N ILE A 238 -23.44 -3.52 -12.62
CA ILE A 238 -23.98 -4.86 -12.75
C ILE A 238 -25.19 -5.01 -11.81
N GLY A 239 -26.35 -5.42 -12.34
CA GLY A 239 -27.53 -5.73 -11.55
C GLY A 239 -27.55 -7.19 -11.09
N ASP A 240 -28.15 -7.43 -9.91
CA ASP A 240 -28.49 -8.76 -9.40
C ASP A 240 -29.64 -9.39 -10.20
N LYS A 241 -30.17 -10.56 -9.78
CA LYS A 241 -31.33 -11.19 -10.44
C LYS A 241 -32.61 -10.35 -10.44
N LYS A 242 -32.71 -9.34 -9.57
CA LYS A 242 -33.83 -8.40 -9.50
C LYS A 242 -33.51 -7.08 -10.22
N GLY A 243 -32.39 -7.00 -10.93
CA GLY A 243 -31.90 -5.81 -11.61
C GLY A 243 -31.31 -4.74 -10.68
N LYS A 244 -31.18 -5.00 -9.38
CA LYS A 244 -30.63 -4.03 -8.42
C LYS A 244 -29.13 -3.99 -8.51
N THR A 245 -28.56 -2.78 -8.65
CA THR A 245 -27.12 -2.54 -8.60
C THR A 245 -26.62 -2.47 -7.14
N PRO A 246 -25.29 -2.55 -6.89
CA PRO A 246 -24.71 -2.29 -5.57
C PRO A 246 -25.14 -0.93 -5.00
N LEU A 247 -25.29 0.10 -5.85
CA LEU A 247 -25.77 1.42 -5.45
C LEU A 247 -27.23 1.37 -4.95
N ASP A 248 -28.11 0.67 -5.66
CA ASP A 248 -29.52 0.52 -5.26
C ASP A 248 -29.62 -0.20 -3.90
N LEU A 249 -28.76 -1.22 -3.68
CA LEU A 249 -28.69 -1.89 -2.38
C LEU A 249 -28.18 -0.96 -1.27
N ALA A 250 -27.17 -0.13 -1.55
CA ALA A 250 -26.64 0.82 -0.58
C ALA A 250 -27.68 1.87 -0.19
N ILE A 251 -28.45 2.39 -1.16
CA ILE A 251 -29.55 3.33 -0.94
C ILE A 251 -30.65 2.67 -0.11
N SER A 252 -31.09 1.46 -0.50
CA SER A 252 -32.15 0.74 0.20
C SER A 252 -31.81 0.42 1.65
N LYS A 253 -30.53 0.21 1.96
CA LYS A 253 -29.99 -0.08 3.31
C LYS A 253 -29.51 1.17 4.05
N LYS A 254 -29.72 2.39 3.49
CA LYS A 254 -29.32 3.69 4.08
C LYS A 254 -27.81 3.76 4.45
N GLN A 255 -26.95 3.22 3.59
CA GLN A 255 -25.50 3.19 3.80
C GLN A 255 -24.83 4.41 3.13
N PHE A 256 -24.92 5.57 3.75
CA PHE A 256 -24.54 6.86 3.16
C PHE A 256 -23.09 6.89 2.65
N GLU A 257 -22.12 6.35 3.41
CA GLU A 257 -20.71 6.31 3.02
C GLU A 257 -20.51 5.46 1.74
N ILE A 258 -21.14 4.30 1.65
CA ILE A 258 -21.05 3.42 0.47
C ILE A 258 -21.76 4.07 -0.73
N VAL A 259 -22.91 4.73 -0.50
CA VAL A 259 -23.62 5.49 -1.55
C VAL A 259 -22.72 6.58 -2.13
N GLU A 260 -22.02 7.31 -1.28
CA GLU A 260 -21.08 8.35 -1.71
C GLU A 260 -19.94 7.77 -2.55
N ILE A 261 -19.31 6.68 -2.09
CA ILE A 261 -18.24 6.00 -2.83
C ILE A 261 -18.72 5.52 -4.20
N LEU A 262 -19.89 4.88 -4.28
CA LEU A 262 -20.43 4.34 -5.52
C LEU A 262 -20.87 5.46 -6.50
N ARG A 263 -21.54 6.52 -6.01
CA ARG A 263 -21.91 7.68 -6.83
C ARG A 263 -20.70 8.44 -7.37
N ASN A 264 -19.70 8.66 -6.53
CA ASN A 264 -18.47 9.32 -6.95
C ASN A 264 -17.74 8.51 -8.04
N ASN A 265 -17.85 7.18 -8.02
CA ASN A 265 -17.30 6.33 -9.07
C ASN A 265 -18.10 6.39 -10.39
N GLN A 266 -19.42 6.60 -10.33
CA GLN A 266 -20.29 6.74 -11.52
C GLN A 266 -20.24 8.14 -12.14
N ASN A 267 -20.19 9.20 -11.31
CA ASN A 267 -20.33 10.58 -11.77
C ASN A 267 -19.00 11.31 -12.01
N CYS A 268 -17.89 10.72 -11.65
CA CYS A 268 -16.61 11.42 -11.64
C CYS A 268 -15.71 11.06 -12.82
N GLN A 269 -16.03 11.58 -14.02
CA GLN A 269 -15.00 11.86 -15.03
C GLN A 269 -14.02 12.97 -14.57
N ILE A 270 -14.37 13.75 -13.57
CA ILE A 270 -13.62 14.94 -13.10
C ILE A 270 -12.97 14.74 -11.71
N CYS A 271 -13.58 13.97 -10.78
CA CYS A 271 -13.02 13.71 -9.44
C CYS A 271 -12.41 12.30 -9.36
N ASN A 272 -11.12 12.23 -9.30
CA ASN A 272 -10.18 11.12 -9.36
C ASN A 272 -10.34 10.00 -8.29
N VAL A 273 -11.50 9.37 -8.13
CA VAL A 273 -11.57 8.00 -7.61
C VAL A 273 -11.60 7.09 -8.82
N LYS A 274 -10.44 6.80 -9.37
CA LYS A 274 -10.30 6.07 -10.62
C LYS A 274 -10.70 4.61 -10.44
N ALA A 275 -11.67 4.19 -11.24
CA ALA A 275 -11.71 2.89 -11.92
C ALA A 275 -10.29 2.49 -12.38
N PRO A 276 -10.05 1.20 -12.63
CA PRO A 276 -8.71 0.62 -12.63
C PRO A 276 -7.72 1.61 -13.18
N VAL A 277 -6.75 1.96 -12.35
CA VAL A 277 -5.71 2.89 -12.77
C VAL A 277 -5.10 2.26 -14.00
N LYS A 278 -5.62 2.61 -15.20
CA LYS A 278 -4.88 2.40 -16.45
C LYS A 278 -3.50 2.88 -16.09
N GLN A 279 -2.52 1.98 -16.13
CA GLN A 279 -1.14 2.35 -15.82
C GLN A 279 -0.91 3.69 -16.46
N ILE A 280 -0.83 4.74 -15.65
CA ILE A 280 -0.63 6.08 -16.18
C ILE A 280 0.72 5.98 -16.85
N LYS A 281 0.71 5.89 -18.20
CA LYS A 281 1.96 5.83 -18.99
C LYS A 281 2.77 7.02 -18.53
N LYS A 282 3.99 6.76 -18.06
CA LYS A 282 4.92 7.82 -17.66
C LYS A 282 4.91 8.89 -18.74
N SER A 283 4.36 10.05 -18.43
CA SER A 283 4.22 11.12 -19.42
C SER A 283 5.51 11.94 -19.43
N ILE A 284 6.26 11.86 -20.49
CA ILE A 284 7.44 12.73 -20.72
C ILE A 284 7.01 14.21 -20.88
N LYS A 285 5.72 14.47 -21.15
CA LYS A 285 5.20 15.82 -21.41
C LYS A 285 5.56 16.84 -20.33
N ASN A 286 5.49 16.47 -19.06
CA ASN A 286 5.79 17.41 -17.96
C ASN A 286 7.29 17.73 -17.90
N ILE A 287 8.15 16.74 -18.18
CA ILE A 287 9.60 16.95 -18.28
C ILE A 287 9.91 17.91 -19.43
N LEU A 288 9.34 17.67 -20.62
CA LEU A 288 9.52 18.54 -21.78
C LEU A 288 8.99 19.95 -21.52
N LEU A 289 7.89 20.09 -20.80
CA LEU A 289 7.35 21.39 -20.40
C LEU A 289 8.32 22.17 -19.51
N VAL A 290 8.94 21.53 -18.54
CA VAL A 290 9.97 22.16 -17.69
C VAL A 290 11.13 22.69 -18.56
N PHE A 291 11.67 21.86 -19.44
CA PHE A 291 12.75 22.29 -20.35
C PHE A 291 12.31 23.44 -21.26
N PHE A 292 11.11 23.38 -21.82
CA PHE A 292 10.59 24.41 -22.70
C PHE A 292 10.43 25.77 -21.97
N VAL A 293 9.83 25.76 -20.78
CA VAL A 293 9.65 26.98 -19.97
C VAL A 293 11.01 27.57 -19.60
N GLN A 294 11.98 26.75 -19.19
CA GLN A 294 13.31 27.21 -18.84
C GLN A 294 14.07 27.74 -20.06
N PHE A 295 13.95 27.11 -21.21
CA PHE A 295 14.53 27.62 -22.46
C PHE A 295 13.94 28.98 -22.85
N LEU A 296 12.61 29.12 -22.77
CA LEU A 296 11.92 30.37 -23.10
C LEU A 296 12.32 31.51 -22.15
N THR A 297 12.37 31.28 -20.85
CA THR A 297 12.80 32.27 -19.86
C THR A 297 14.26 32.68 -20.07
N THR A 298 15.14 31.70 -20.31
CA THR A 298 16.55 31.95 -20.61
C THR A 298 16.71 32.80 -21.87
N PHE A 299 15.96 32.48 -22.91
CA PHE A 299 16.01 33.21 -24.18
C PHE A 299 15.57 34.68 -24.02
N ILE A 300 14.48 34.92 -23.31
CA ILE A 300 13.99 36.28 -23.02
C ILE A 300 15.01 37.08 -22.19
N LEU A 301 15.56 36.47 -21.13
CA LEU A 301 16.58 37.12 -20.30
C LEU A 301 17.89 37.39 -21.06
N PHE A 302 18.32 36.45 -21.89
CA PHE A 302 19.51 36.63 -22.74
C PHE A 302 19.37 37.82 -23.66
N ILE A 303 18.21 37.99 -24.29
CA ILE A 303 17.91 39.14 -25.14
C ILE A 303 17.96 40.44 -24.30
N SER A 304 17.29 40.47 -23.16
CA SER A 304 17.23 41.66 -22.32
C SER A 304 18.60 42.10 -21.76
N VAL A 305 19.46 41.12 -21.44
CA VAL A 305 20.79 41.39 -20.88
C VAL A 305 21.80 41.79 -21.94
N ILE A 306 21.81 41.11 -23.11
CA ILE A 306 22.72 41.45 -24.24
C ILE A 306 22.43 42.87 -24.71
N SER A 307 21.15 43.26 -24.83
CA SER A 307 20.81 44.62 -25.24
C SER A 307 21.36 45.68 -24.30
N ASN A 308 21.45 45.39 -22.98
CA ASN A 308 21.99 46.32 -21.99
C ASN A 308 23.52 46.28 -21.83
N ALA A 309 24.13 45.10 -22.06
CA ALA A 309 25.58 44.95 -21.88
C ALA A 309 26.41 45.60 -23.00
N PHE A 310 25.85 45.80 -24.20
CA PHE A 310 26.52 46.39 -25.35
C PHE A 310 26.30 47.92 -25.51
N ASP A 311 25.55 48.54 -24.59
CA ASP A 311 25.37 50.01 -24.63
C ASP A 311 26.48 50.70 -23.84
N THR A 312 27.31 51.48 -24.53
CA THR A 312 28.60 52.00 -24.06
C THR A 312 28.49 53.30 -23.18
N GLY A 313 27.30 53.66 -22.66
CA GLY A 313 27.04 54.99 -22.11
C GLY A 313 27.39 55.22 -20.63
N GLU A 314 27.34 54.24 -19.74
CA GLU A 314 27.65 54.42 -18.30
C GLU A 314 28.26 53.15 -17.66
N ASN A 315 29.55 53.23 -17.32
CA ASN A 315 30.38 52.07 -16.89
C ASN A 315 29.90 51.31 -15.62
N GLY A 316 29.07 51.91 -14.77
CA GLY A 316 28.66 51.27 -13.52
C GLY A 316 27.41 50.38 -13.61
N LYS A 317 26.45 50.71 -14.47
CA LYS A 317 25.18 49.96 -14.60
C LYS A 317 25.37 48.63 -15.35
N ASN A 318 26.25 48.61 -16.35
CA ASN A 318 26.56 47.44 -17.16
C ASN A 318 27.22 46.31 -16.35
N ILE A 319 28.02 46.66 -15.34
CA ILE A 319 28.70 45.66 -14.49
C ILE A 319 27.66 44.89 -13.65
N LEU A 320 26.65 45.56 -13.08
CA LEU A 320 25.61 44.90 -12.26
C LEU A 320 24.81 43.88 -13.07
N TYR A 321 24.36 44.26 -14.27
CA TYR A 321 23.61 43.31 -15.14
C TYR A 321 24.47 42.16 -15.60
N SER A 322 25.74 42.36 -15.90
CA SER A 322 26.67 41.29 -16.25
C SER A 322 26.89 40.31 -15.09
N ILE A 323 27.05 40.82 -13.88
CA ILE A 323 27.19 40.01 -12.67
C ILE A 323 25.91 39.17 -12.43
N LEU A 324 24.73 39.79 -12.49
CA LEU A 324 23.46 39.13 -12.30
C LEU A 324 23.21 38.02 -13.36
N PHE A 325 23.64 38.30 -14.59
CA PHE A 325 23.54 37.29 -15.66
C PHE A 325 24.50 36.12 -15.45
N ILE A 326 25.71 36.34 -14.98
CA ILE A 326 26.63 35.24 -14.63
C ILE A 326 26.06 34.41 -13.49
N ILE A 327 25.51 35.06 -12.43
CA ILE A 327 24.87 34.38 -11.31
C ILE A 327 23.67 33.53 -11.82
N TYR A 328 22.86 34.11 -12.71
CA TYR A 328 21.75 33.40 -13.36
C TYR A 328 22.22 32.15 -14.13
N LEU A 329 23.29 32.26 -14.95
CA LEU A 329 23.82 31.13 -15.70
C LEU A 329 24.36 30.01 -14.79
N ILE A 330 25.02 30.38 -13.70
CA ILE A 330 25.50 29.42 -12.69
C ILE A 330 24.32 28.70 -12.05
N SER A 331 23.29 29.45 -11.61
CA SER A 331 22.08 28.87 -11.00
C SER A 331 21.32 27.99 -12.01
N LEU A 332 21.18 28.42 -13.25
CA LEU A 332 20.58 27.61 -14.32
C LEU A 332 21.34 26.29 -14.54
N PHE A 333 22.67 26.34 -14.55
CA PHE A 333 23.51 25.15 -14.67
C PHE A 333 23.30 24.21 -13.48
N LEU A 334 23.30 24.71 -12.25
CA LEU A 334 23.06 23.94 -11.03
C LEU A 334 21.66 23.34 -11.02
N PHE A 335 20.64 24.09 -11.43
CA PHE A 335 19.27 23.62 -11.58
C PHE A 335 19.22 22.39 -12.50
N PHE A 336 19.77 22.45 -13.71
CA PHE A 336 19.77 21.32 -14.63
C PHE A 336 20.62 20.15 -14.13
N LEU A 337 21.77 20.41 -13.51
CA LEU A 337 22.62 19.39 -12.94
C LEU A 337 21.88 18.60 -11.87
N ILE A 338 21.28 19.28 -10.89
CA ILE A 338 20.53 18.65 -9.81
C ILE A 338 19.29 17.91 -10.36
N TYR A 339 18.60 18.52 -11.34
CA TYR A 339 17.43 17.93 -11.98
C TYR A 339 17.76 16.62 -12.70
N ILE A 340 18.84 16.59 -13.49
CA ILE A 340 19.30 15.38 -14.20
C ILE A 340 19.71 14.29 -13.19
N ILE A 341 20.47 14.65 -12.15
CA ILE A 341 20.85 13.69 -11.11
C ILE A 341 19.59 13.13 -10.43
N LEU A 342 18.59 13.96 -10.15
CA LEU A 342 17.33 13.55 -9.53
C LEU A 342 16.53 12.60 -10.45
N LEU A 343 16.55 12.80 -11.76
CA LEU A 343 15.93 11.90 -12.74
C LEU A 343 16.62 10.52 -12.79
N ILE A 344 17.93 10.47 -12.59
CA ILE A 344 18.71 9.21 -12.65
C ILE A 344 18.68 8.48 -11.31
N ARG A 345 18.78 9.21 -10.18
CA ARG A 345 18.91 8.64 -8.85
C ARG A 345 17.76 7.70 -8.51
N ASP A 346 18.07 6.49 -8.01
CA ASP A 346 17.06 5.55 -7.47
C ASP A 346 16.40 6.11 -6.20
N PRO A 347 15.06 6.21 -6.15
CA PRO A 347 14.34 6.69 -4.97
C PRO A 347 14.44 5.79 -3.73
N GLY A 348 14.90 4.55 -3.87
CA GLY A 348 14.89 3.52 -2.83
C GLY A 348 13.79 2.48 -3.08
N ILE A 349 13.82 1.87 -4.29
CA ILE A 349 12.93 0.76 -4.62
C ILE A 349 13.25 -0.42 -3.72
N ILE A 350 12.23 -0.95 -3.05
CA ILE A 350 12.35 -2.20 -2.29
C ILE A 350 12.17 -3.33 -3.30
N GLN A 351 13.16 -4.23 -3.36
CA GLN A 351 13.11 -5.38 -4.26
C GLN A 351 12.11 -6.41 -3.74
N PRO A 352 11.36 -7.10 -4.62
CA PRO A 352 10.48 -8.18 -4.23
C PRO A 352 11.26 -9.33 -3.60
N GLU A 353 10.66 -9.98 -2.62
CA GLU A 353 11.21 -11.21 -2.05
C GLU A 353 11.13 -12.33 -3.09
N SER A 354 12.11 -13.23 -3.09
CA SER A 354 12.06 -14.42 -3.94
C SER A 354 10.95 -15.38 -3.47
N GLU A 355 10.44 -16.22 -4.36
CA GLU A 355 9.45 -17.25 -4.00
C GLU A 355 9.97 -18.17 -2.88
N GLN A 356 11.25 -18.54 -2.92
CA GLN A 356 11.90 -19.31 -1.87
C GLN A 356 11.89 -18.60 -0.51
N LYS A 357 12.13 -17.27 -0.52
CA LYS A 357 12.07 -16.46 0.70
C LYS A 357 10.65 -16.36 1.25
N LEU A 358 9.65 -16.23 0.36
CA LEU A 358 8.23 -16.26 0.76
C LEU A 358 7.85 -17.62 1.35
N GLU A 359 8.28 -18.74 0.75
CA GLU A 359 8.08 -20.08 1.33
C GLU A 359 8.70 -20.20 2.72
N GLN A 360 9.92 -19.68 2.92
CA GLN A 360 10.57 -19.66 4.21
C GLN A 360 9.78 -18.81 5.23
N LEU A 361 9.34 -17.61 4.86
CA LEU A 361 8.56 -16.73 5.74
C LEU A 361 7.22 -17.36 6.14
N LEU A 362 6.55 -18.05 5.21
CA LEU A 362 5.35 -18.81 5.49
C LEU A 362 5.64 -19.99 6.42
N SER A 363 6.81 -20.66 6.26
CA SER A 363 7.20 -21.75 7.16
C SER A 363 7.55 -21.28 8.58
N GLU A 364 7.98 -20.03 8.73
CA GLU A 364 8.22 -19.39 10.00
C GLU A 364 6.95 -18.73 10.58
N ASN A 365 5.78 -19.02 10.00
CA ASN A 365 4.47 -18.48 10.40
C ASN A 365 4.41 -16.94 10.46
N LYS A 366 5.28 -16.26 9.69
CA LYS A 366 5.29 -14.81 9.61
C LYS A 366 4.06 -14.29 8.90
N ASP A 367 3.47 -13.25 9.46
CA ASP A 367 2.21 -12.71 8.95
C ASP A 367 2.42 -11.90 7.66
N LEU A 368 1.83 -12.37 6.55
CA LEU A 368 1.86 -11.71 5.25
C LEU A 368 1.05 -10.41 5.18
N ILE A 369 0.24 -10.08 6.17
CA ILE A 369 -0.44 -8.78 6.27
C ILE A 369 0.58 -7.63 6.26
N LYS A 370 1.79 -7.89 6.77
CA LYS A 370 2.91 -6.93 6.76
C LYS A 370 3.56 -6.74 5.39
N TYR A 371 3.18 -7.54 4.39
CA TYR A 371 3.74 -7.47 3.04
C TYR A 371 2.84 -6.67 2.09
N CYS A 372 3.43 -6.15 1.04
CA CYS A 372 2.67 -5.58 -0.06
C CYS A 372 2.13 -6.69 -0.95
N TYR A 373 0.81 -6.80 -1.07
CA TYR A 373 0.15 -7.82 -1.91
C TYR A 373 0.45 -7.71 -3.41
N LYS A 374 0.95 -6.55 -3.90
CA LYS A 374 1.34 -6.34 -5.31
C LYS A 374 2.81 -6.63 -5.59
N CYS A 375 3.68 -6.31 -4.65
CA CYS A 375 5.14 -6.38 -4.85
C CYS A 375 5.79 -7.50 -4.04
N PHE A 376 5.07 -8.13 -3.13
CA PHE A 376 5.58 -9.16 -2.20
C PHE A 376 6.82 -8.72 -1.42
N VAL A 377 6.86 -7.45 -1.04
CA VAL A 377 7.92 -6.86 -0.21
C VAL A 377 7.42 -6.59 1.20
N LEU A 378 8.28 -6.76 2.19
CA LEU A 378 7.96 -6.41 3.57
C LEU A 378 7.75 -4.91 3.71
N LYS A 379 6.58 -4.52 4.23
CA LYS A 379 6.28 -3.12 4.53
C LYS A 379 7.01 -2.68 5.80
N THR A 380 7.90 -1.70 5.67
CA THR A 380 8.43 -0.95 6.82
C THR A 380 7.42 0.09 7.27
N LYS A 381 7.65 0.71 8.44
CA LYS A 381 6.74 1.74 9.01
C LYS A 381 6.39 2.85 8.02
N ASN A 382 7.36 3.24 7.17
CA ASN A 382 7.23 4.36 6.25
C ASN A 382 7.24 3.95 4.77
N SER A 383 7.24 2.63 4.46
CA SER A 383 7.18 2.18 3.07
C SER A 383 5.76 2.22 2.53
N LYS A 384 5.63 2.60 1.26
CA LYS A 384 4.35 2.59 0.55
C LYS A 384 4.50 2.08 -0.88
N HIS A 385 3.42 1.49 -1.38
CA HIS A 385 3.29 1.13 -2.79
C HIS A 385 2.80 2.33 -3.59
N CYS A 386 3.59 2.77 -4.57
CA CYS A 386 3.16 3.78 -5.53
C CYS A 386 2.36 3.14 -6.64
N ILE A 387 1.08 3.47 -6.75
CA ILE A 387 0.17 2.94 -7.77
C ILE A 387 0.62 3.34 -9.19
N ILE A 388 1.20 4.55 -9.36
CA ILE A 388 1.64 5.08 -10.66
C ILE A 388 2.90 4.35 -11.16
N CYS A 389 3.87 4.12 -10.27
CA CYS A 389 5.11 3.42 -10.59
C CYS A 389 4.99 1.90 -10.49
N ASN A 390 3.92 1.38 -9.88
CA ASN A 390 3.68 -0.02 -9.54
C ASN A 390 4.87 -0.67 -8.80
N LYS A 391 5.47 0.07 -7.85
CA LYS A 391 6.62 -0.34 -7.04
C LYS A 391 6.49 0.15 -5.62
N CYS A 392 7.11 -0.58 -4.68
CA CYS A 392 7.25 -0.16 -3.29
C CYS A 392 8.54 0.61 -3.08
N TYR A 393 8.46 1.65 -2.25
CA TYR A 393 9.59 2.50 -1.91
C TYR A 393 9.73 2.60 -0.41
N ASP A 394 10.97 2.57 0.07
CA ASP A 394 11.29 2.82 1.47
C ASP A 394 11.25 4.31 1.78
N ASN A 395 10.69 4.68 2.95
CA ASN A 395 10.48 6.07 3.34
C ASN A 395 9.82 6.89 2.21
N PHE A 396 8.70 6.35 1.68
CA PHE A 396 7.96 6.96 0.58
C PHE A 396 7.34 8.29 1.01
N ASP A 397 7.59 9.36 0.25
CA ASP A 397 6.95 10.64 0.43
C ASP A 397 5.77 10.82 -0.56
N HIS A 398 6.06 11.01 -1.84
CA HIS A 398 5.04 11.16 -2.88
C HIS A 398 5.53 10.73 -4.26
N HIS A 399 4.60 10.64 -5.22
CA HIS A 399 4.93 10.56 -6.65
C HIS A 399 4.94 11.96 -7.23
N CYS A 400 6.10 12.44 -7.63
CA CYS A 400 6.26 13.77 -8.18
C CYS A 400 6.04 13.75 -9.70
N TYR A 401 4.99 14.44 -10.16
CA TYR A 401 4.65 14.51 -11.59
C TYR A 401 5.67 15.31 -12.42
N TRP A 402 6.37 16.29 -11.81
CA TRP A 402 7.36 17.13 -12.49
C TRP A 402 8.60 16.33 -12.89
N ILE A 403 9.05 15.44 -12.05
CA ILE A 403 10.17 14.52 -12.36
C ILE A 403 9.67 13.16 -12.86
N ASN A 404 8.34 12.95 -12.91
CA ASN A 404 7.68 11.70 -13.27
C ASN A 404 8.26 10.47 -12.54
N LYS A 405 8.59 10.65 -11.26
CA LYS A 405 9.26 9.68 -10.41
C LYS A 405 8.83 9.84 -8.95
N CYS A 406 8.99 8.79 -8.15
CA CYS A 406 8.74 8.91 -6.72
C CYS A 406 9.88 9.64 -6.00
N VAL A 407 9.49 10.41 -4.99
CA VAL A 407 10.38 10.95 -3.97
C VAL A 407 10.29 10.03 -2.75
N ALA A 408 11.43 9.52 -2.31
CA ALA A 408 11.52 8.54 -1.23
C ALA A 408 12.91 8.63 -0.55
N GLY A 409 13.19 7.75 0.41
CA GLY A 409 14.33 7.88 1.31
C GLY A 409 15.69 8.16 0.66
N ARG A 410 15.99 7.52 -0.51
CA ARG A 410 17.30 7.66 -1.14
C ARG A 410 17.48 8.92 -1.99
N ASN A 411 16.40 9.56 -2.45
CA ASN A 411 16.47 10.77 -3.26
C ASN A 411 15.82 11.98 -2.60
N TYR A 412 15.33 11.86 -1.36
CA TYR A 412 14.63 12.93 -0.66
C TYR A 412 15.51 14.16 -0.42
N SER A 413 16.75 13.98 0.06
CA SER A 413 17.69 15.08 0.27
C SER A 413 18.03 15.82 -1.02
N LEU A 414 18.22 15.08 -2.11
CA LEU A 414 18.46 15.63 -3.44
C LEU A 414 17.25 16.41 -3.96
N PHE A 415 16.03 15.89 -3.70
CA PHE A 415 14.80 16.59 -4.02
C PHE A 415 14.66 17.90 -3.23
N LEU A 416 15.02 17.90 -1.94
CA LEU A 416 15.05 19.13 -1.14
C LEU A 416 16.07 20.14 -1.66
N SER A 417 17.27 19.70 -2.05
CA SER A 417 18.26 20.57 -2.70
C SER A 417 17.74 21.13 -4.02
N PHE A 418 17.00 20.34 -4.79
CA PHE A 418 16.33 20.80 -6.01
C PHE A 418 15.30 21.88 -5.73
N LEU A 419 14.47 21.75 -4.69
CA LEU A 419 13.50 22.78 -4.30
C LEU A 419 14.19 24.09 -3.86
N ILE A 420 15.27 23.99 -3.09
CA ILE A 420 16.04 25.16 -2.65
C ILE A 420 16.65 25.88 -3.87
N GLU A 421 17.28 25.13 -4.77
CA GLU A 421 17.87 25.70 -5.98
C GLU A 421 16.83 26.32 -6.90
N THR A 422 15.66 25.67 -7.08
CA THR A 422 14.55 26.22 -7.87
C THR A 422 14.04 27.52 -7.27
N PHE A 423 13.92 27.62 -5.95
CA PHE A 423 13.52 28.83 -5.24
C PHE A 423 14.54 29.96 -5.47
N LEU A 424 15.83 29.69 -5.33
CA LEU A 424 16.90 30.68 -5.57
C LEU A 424 16.92 31.13 -7.02
N TYR A 425 16.83 30.18 -7.95
CA TYR A 425 16.76 30.45 -9.39
C TYR A 425 15.59 31.38 -9.75
N LEU A 426 14.37 31.07 -9.29
CA LEU A 426 13.19 31.90 -9.52
C LEU A 426 13.32 33.29 -8.87
N GLY A 427 13.94 33.37 -7.70
CA GLY A 427 14.26 34.64 -7.05
C GLY A 427 15.19 35.52 -7.86
N ILE A 428 16.24 34.96 -8.46
CA ILE A 428 17.17 35.69 -9.35
C ILE A 428 16.42 36.17 -10.60
N VAL A 429 15.63 35.35 -11.24
CA VAL A 429 14.84 35.70 -12.43
C VAL A 429 13.84 36.81 -12.11
N LEU A 430 13.16 36.75 -10.95
CA LEU A 430 12.23 37.78 -10.50
C LEU A 430 12.95 39.12 -10.26
N THR A 431 14.13 39.08 -9.64
CA THR A 431 14.95 40.30 -9.40
C THR A 431 15.34 40.96 -10.72
N ILE A 432 15.83 40.16 -11.70
CA ILE A 432 16.19 40.70 -13.03
C ILE A 432 14.96 41.29 -13.73
N ALA A 433 13.79 40.63 -13.66
CA ALA A 433 12.57 41.13 -14.27
C ALA A 433 12.07 42.43 -13.64
N ILE A 434 12.15 42.59 -12.30
CA ILE A 434 11.80 43.81 -11.60
C ILE A 434 12.76 44.94 -11.95
N LEU A 435 14.08 44.69 -11.96
CA LEU A 435 15.07 45.69 -12.36
C LEU A 435 14.85 46.15 -13.82
N GLY A 436 14.53 45.22 -14.73
CA GLY A 436 14.18 45.55 -16.10
C GLY A 436 12.93 46.43 -16.21
N LEU A 437 11.90 46.15 -15.38
CA LEU A 437 10.68 46.96 -15.31
C LEU A 437 10.97 48.38 -14.82
N VAL A 438 11.69 48.52 -13.69
CA VAL A 438 12.07 49.82 -13.12
C VAL A 438 12.90 50.66 -14.11
N HIS A 439 13.84 50.00 -14.80
CA HIS A 439 14.67 50.66 -15.81
C HIS A 439 13.83 51.18 -16.99
N SER A 440 12.87 50.38 -17.47
CA SER A 440 11.96 50.82 -18.52
C SER A 440 11.08 52.00 -18.14
N PHE A 441 10.71 52.16 -16.86
CA PHE A 441 9.94 53.32 -16.36
C PHE A 441 10.80 54.56 -16.27
N ASN A 442 12.07 54.47 -15.88
CA ASN A 442 12.97 55.61 -15.70
C ASN A 442 13.47 56.27 -17.00
N GLY A 443 13.07 55.75 -18.15
CA GLY A 443 13.34 56.35 -19.45
C GLY A 443 14.66 55.96 -20.08
N ASP A 444 15.38 55.02 -19.52
CA ASP A 444 16.60 54.44 -20.08
C ASP A 444 16.19 53.40 -21.14
N ASP A 445 16.01 53.84 -22.40
CA ASP A 445 15.27 53.09 -23.47
C ASP A 445 16.09 51.97 -24.16
N HIS A 446 17.14 51.44 -23.53
CA HIS A 446 18.15 50.64 -24.21
C HIS A 446 17.92 49.13 -24.27
N ILE A 447 16.84 48.55 -23.66
CA ILE A 447 16.67 47.10 -23.46
C ILE A 447 16.50 46.30 -24.79
N PHE A 448 16.06 46.91 -25.90
CA PHE A 448 15.75 46.19 -27.12
C PHE A 448 16.42 46.75 -28.40
N HIS A 449 17.50 47.55 -28.31
CA HIS A 449 18.24 48.05 -29.46
C HIS A 449 18.79 46.95 -30.37
N PHE A 450 19.02 45.72 -29.83
CA PHE A 450 19.58 44.59 -30.57
C PHE A 450 18.70 44.07 -31.72
N PHE A 451 17.39 43.93 -31.48
CA PHE A 451 16.48 43.45 -32.54
C PHE A 451 16.22 44.51 -33.63
N TYR A 452 16.33 45.78 -33.28
CA TYR A 452 16.06 46.88 -34.19
C TYR A 452 17.17 47.08 -35.20
N ASN A 453 18.44 46.98 -34.81
CA ASN A 453 19.59 47.17 -35.67
C ASN A 453 19.74 46.08 -36.74
N PHE A 454 19.03 44.95 -36.60
CA PHE A 454 19.09 43.87 -37.58
C PHE A 454 18.16 44.08 -38.79
N HIS A 455 17.17 45.00 -38.74
CA HIS A 455 16.12 45.07 -39.75
C HIS A 455 15.88 46.43 -40.46
N SER A 456 16.34 47.56 -39.97
CA SER A 456 16.09 48.83 -40.70
C SER A 456 16.92 50.03 -40.22
N LYS A 457 17.68 50.64 -41.16
CA LYS A 457 18.39 51.92 -40.93
C LYS A 457 17.55 53.19 -41.12
N ASN A 458 16.24 53.13 -41.41
CA ASN A 458 15.50 54.29 -41.93
C ASN A 458 14.16 54.69 -41.25
N VAL A 459 13.82 54.20 -40.04
CA VAL A 459 12.54 54.61 -39.36
C VAL A 459 12.78 54.89 -37.87
N ILE A 460 13.39 56.08 -37.57
CA ILE A 460 13.95 56.32 -36.22
C ILE A 460 12.97 56.96 -35.24
N THR A 461 11.88 57.57 -35.62
CA THR A 461 11.10 58.42 -34.67
C THR A 461 9.74 57.92 -34.25
N LYS A 462 9.12 56.96 -34.90
CA LYS A 462 7.76 56.44 -34.55
C LYS A 462 7.74 55.16 -33.70
N ASN A 463 8.88 54.54 -33.44
CA ASN A 463 8.99 53.21 -32.81
C ASN A 463 9.41 53.21 -31.34
N VAL A 464 9.88 54.34 -30.76
CA VAL A 464 10.41 54.40 -29.38
C VAL A 464 9.30 54.15 -28.34
N THR A 465 8.12 54.71 -28.55
CA THR A 465 6.97 54.51 -27.63
C THR A 465 6.46 53.09 -27.66
N ASN A 466 6.42 52.42 -28.83
CA ASN A 466 6.02 51.02 -28.95
C ASN A 466 7.04 50.07 -28.33
N GLN A 467 8.31 50.41 -28.39
CA GLN A 467 9.40 49.62 -27.82
C GLN A 467 9.37 49.66 -26.28
N LYS A 468 9.18 50.84 -25.70
CA LYS A 468 9.00 51.03 -24.25
C LYS A 468 7.82 50.23 -23.72
N ALA A 469 6.66 50.30 -24.40
CA ALA A 469 5.47 49.55 -24.06
C ALA A 469 5.69 48.02 -24.12
N MET A 470 6.46 47.54 -25.13
CA MET A 470 6.79 46.12 -25.27
C MET A 470 7.72 45.63 -24.15
N ASN A 471 8.73 46.45 -23.75
CA ASN A 471 9.64 46.12 -22.63
C ASN A 471 8.91 45.99 -21.32
N ILE A 472 8.02 46.96 -21.03
CA ILE A 472 7.14 46.94 -19.84
C ILE A 472 6.27 45.67 -19.86
N ALA A 473 5.62 45.40 -20.99
CA ALA A 473 4.75 44.22 -21.12
C ALA A 473 5.51 42.90 -20.89
N LEU A 474 6.71 42.73 -21.49
CA LEU A 474 7.53 41.55 -21.29
C LEU A 474 8.02 41.37 -19.85
N SER A 475 8.45 42.47 -19.21
CA SER A 475 8.83 42.43 -17.80
C SER A 475 7.65 42.06 -16.88
N ILE A 476 6.47 42.60 -17.13
CA ILE A 476 5.24 42.22 -16.41
C ILE A 476 4.90 40.74 -16.62
N ILE A 477 4.94 40.24 -17.86
CA ILE A 477 4.69 38.83 -18.19
C ILE A 477 5.69 37.94 -17.43
N MET A 478 6.97 38.30 -17.43
CA MET A 478 8.01 37.55 -16.71
C MET A 478 7.78 37.53 -15.20
N ILE A 479 7.37 38.66 -14.61
CA ILE A 479 7.03 38.73 -13.20
C ILE A 479 5.83 37.83 -12.89
N LEU A 480 4.77 37.88 -13.69
CA LEU A 480 3.58 37.04 -13.49
C LEU A 480 3.90 35.55 -13.61
N ILE A 481 4.67 35.15 -14.62
CA ILE A 481 5.10 33.76 -14.78
C ILE A 481 5.93 33.31 -13.58
N ASN A 482 6.88 34.13 -13.13
CA ASN A 482 7.71 33.80 -11.98
C ASN A 482 6.90 33.66 -10.69
N LEU A 483 5.99 34.58 -10.41
CA LEU A 483 5.13 34.51 -9.22
C LEU A 483 4.22 33.29 -9.25
N PHE A 484 3.73 32.90 -10.44
CA PHE A 484 2.92 31.69 -10.61
C PHE A 484 3.66 30.41 -10.18
N PHE A 485 4.97 30.33 -10.41
CA PHE A 485 5.78 29.19 -9.98
C PHE A 485 6.38 29.38 -8.58
N LEU A 486 6.83 30.59 -8.23
CA LEU A 486 7.50 30.88 -6.96
C LEU A 486 6.59 30.68 -5.75
N ILE A 487 5.31 31.06 -5.84
CA ILE A 487 4.38 30.94 -4.71
C ILE A 487 4.13 29.48 -4.34
N PRO A 488 3.72 28.56 -5.25
CA PRO A 488 3.56 27.15 -4.94
C PRO A 488 4.86 26.49 -4.48
N GLU A 489 6.00 26.85 -5.09
CA GLU A 489 7.32 26.32 -4.74
C GLU A 489 7.70 26.71 -3.30
N THR A 490 7.48 27.96 -2.92
CA THR A 490 7.74 28.45 -1.55
C THR A 490 6.89 27.71 -0.53
N LEU A 491 5.60 27.50 -0.82
CA LEU A 491 4.70 26.75 0.05
C LEU A 491 5.17 25.29 0.19
N LEU A 492 5.56 24.65 -0.90
CA LEU A 492 6.07 23.29 -0.91
C LEU A 492 7.37 23.17 -0.11
N LEU A 493 8.30 24.10 -0.29
CA LEU A 493 9.56 24.17 0.45
C LEU A 493 9.31 24.31 1.97
N ILE A 494 8.41 25.20 2.37
CA ILE A 494 8.03 25.38 3.78
C ILE A 494 7.46 24.10 4.37
N LEU A 495 6.58 23.41 3.63
CA LEU A 495 6.01 22.13 4.07
C LEU A 495 7.10 21.08 4.29
N HIS A 496 8.03 20.93 3.35
CA HIS A 496 9.13 19.95 3.47
C HIS A 496 10.09 20.30 4.61
N ILE A 497 10.40 21.57 4.83
CA ILE A 497 11.23 22.00 5.98
C ILE A 497 10.53 21.67 7.30
N ARG A 498 9.22 21.91 7.42
CA ARG A 498 8.43 21.53 8.62
C ARG A 498 8.45 20.02 8.87
N VAL A 499 8.30 19.20 7.83
CA VAL A 499 8.37 17.74 7.92
C VAL A 499 9.76 17.29 8.35
N CYS A 500 10.82 17.83 7.76
CA CYS A 500 12.20 17.56 8.18
C CYS A 500 12.45 17.90 9.65
N HIS A 501 11.94 19.04 10.11
CA HIS A 501 12.08 19.47 11.50
C HIS A 501 11.32 18.55 12.47
N SER A 502 10.11 18.11 12.11
CA SER A 502 9.33 17.15 12.90
C SER A 502 10.05 15.79 13.00
N ASN A 503 10.52 15.27 11.88
CA ASN A 503 11.25 14.00 11.83
C ASN A 503 12.57 14.05 12.64
N TYR A 504 13.28 15.18 12.58
CA TYR A 504 14.48 15.41 13.39
C TYR A 504 14.18 15.39 14.90
N LYS A 505 13.08 16.03 15.33
CA LYS A 505 12.63 15.99 16.73
C LYS A 505 12.29 14.58 17.19
N GLU A 506 11.60 13.79 16.36
CA GLU A 506 11.29 12.37 16.68
C GLU A 506 12.55 11.51 16.77
N MET A 507 13.50 11.65 15.84
CA MET A 507 14.78 10.94 15.90
C MET A 507 15.59 11.28 17.15
N SER A 508 15.67 12.57 17.49
CA SER A 508 16.36 13.03 18.70
C SER A 508 15.72 12.45 19.98
N ARG A 509 14.39 12.42 20.08
CA ARG A 509 13.66 11.78 21.18
C ARG A 509 13.90 10.27 21.23
N SER A 510 13.88 9.59 20.08
CA SER A 510 14.15 8.15 19.98
C SER A 510 15.57 7.78 20.40
N GLN A 511 16.57 8.59 20.00
CA GLN A 511 17.97 8.40 20.41
C GLN A 511 18.17 8.64 21.91
N LYS A 512 17.54 9.68 22.49
CA LYS A 512 17.53 9.91 23.94
C LYS A 512 16.89 8.74 24.69
N ASN A 513 15.79 8.19 24.20
CA ASN A 513 15.13 7.04 24.81
C ASN A 513 15.94 5.75 24.68
N LYS A 514 16.68 5.53 23.56
CA LYS A 514 17.60 4.41 23.41
C LYS A 514 18.80 4.52 24.38
N LYS A 515 19.39 5.70 24.52
CA LYS A 515 20.48 5.95 25.50
C LYS A 515 20.00 5.77 26.94
N ARG A 516 18.77 6.18 27.28
CA ARG A 516 18.16 5.93 28.60
C ARG A 516 17.93 4.44 28.86
N LYS A 517 17.54 3.63 27.87
CA LYS A 517 17.37 2.17 28.02
C LYS A 517 18.70 1.40 28.11
N GLN A 518 19.77 1.94 27.56
CA GLN A 518 21.11 1.31 27.59
C GLN A 518 21.91 1.63 28.86
N ASN A 519 21.57 2.67 29.62
CA ASN A 519 22.21 3.05 30.88
C ASN A 519 21.15 3.31 31.97
N PRO A 520 20.62 2.28 32.61
CA PRO A 520 19.63 2.43 33.70
C PRO A 520 20.17 3.15 34.94
N THR A 521 21.49 3.13 35.18
CA THR A 521 22.14 3.84 36.31
C THR A 521 22.09 5.37 36.23
N LEU A 522 21.81 5.94 35.05
CA LEU A 522 21.63 7.39 34.89
C LEU A 522 20.23 7.88 35.33
N ILE A 523 19.29 6.96 35.60
CA ILE A 523 17.94 7.32 36.08
C ILE A 523 17.95 7.55 37.59
N GLU A 524 18.75 6.79 38.34
CA GLU A 524 18.84 6.96 39.80
C GLU A 524 19.56 8.25 40.20
N THR A 525 20.56 8.69 39.43
CA THR A 525 21.27 9.96 39.70
C THR A 525 20.45 11.19 39.33
N SER A 526 19.55 11.12 38.34
CA SER A 526 18.68 12.26 37.98
C SER A 526 17.48 12.40 38.91
N LEU A 527 16.98 11.30 39.47
CA LEU A 527 15.91 11.32 40.50
C LEU A 527 16.44 11.78 41.87
N MET A 528 17.69 11.46 42.23
CA MET A 528 18.30 11.96 43.43
C MET A 528 18.65 13.45 43.39
N ASN A 529 18.91 14.01 42.19
CA ASN A 529 19.15 15.43 42.04
C ASN A 529 17.84 16.26 42.00
N GLU A 530 16.72 15.71 41.53
CA GLU A 530 15.40 16.39 41.61
C GLU A 530 14.82 16.37 43.03
N THR A 531 15.08 15.34 43.83
CA THR A 531 14.64 15.30 45.23
C THR A 531 15.49 16.15 46.18
N ASN A 532 16.74 16.51 45.80
CA ASN A 532 17.57 17.43 46.57
C ASN A 532 17.28 18.92 46.29
N ILE A 533 16.69 19.25 45.14
CA ILE A 533 16.30 20.64 44.81
C ILE A 533 14.98 21.01 45.51
N ASP A 534 14.08 20.05 45.72
CA ASP A 534 12.81 20.29 46.43
C ASP A 534 12.96 20.35 47.96
N SER A 535 14.11 19.91 48.50
CA SER A 535 14.42 20.06 49.94
C SER A 535 15.12 21.39 50.30
N GLU A 536 15.76 22.07 49.34
CA GLU A 536 16.39 23.40 49.55
C GLU A 536 15.44 24.57 49.31
N ILE A 537 14.19 24.36 48.84
CA ILE A 537 13.19 25.40 48.65
C ILE A 537 12.22 25.49 49.83
N ASN A 538 12.29 24.55 50.81
CA ASN A 538 11.42 24.52 52.00
C ASN A 538 12.18 24.73 53.33
N GLU A 539 13.39 25.30 53.33
CA GLU A 539 14.05 25.98 54.45
C GLU A 539 14.22 27.48 54.07
#